data_b9f07948264e9e004a15d538c423a9af
#
_entry.id   b9f07948264e9e004a15d538c423a9af
#
_cell.length_a   1.000
_cell.length_b   1.000
_cell.length_c   1.000
_cell.angle_alpha   90.00
_cell.angle_beta   90.00
_cell.angle_gamma   90.00
#
_symmetry.space_group_name_H-M   'P 1'
#
loop_
_entity.id
_entity.type
_entity.pdbx_description
1 polymer ?
#
loop_
_entity_poly.entity_id
_entity_poly.type
_entity_poly.pdbx_seq_one_letter_code
_entity_poly.pdbx_strand_id
1 'polypeptide(L)'
;WATRCHLHLATGRAVEQLTFDLQVDVAERLGYVDAGGRYGVEVFMQDYFRQATAVGDLTRIFLTKLEAAHVKSEAILQRIFKRKRRLKEPFEEVHGRLAIADENAFLADRLNLLQLFDEALRTGLLIHPDATRLVTANLHLIDDSFRADAAAQKLFLQLLLKHGAPERAL
;
A
#
# COMPACT_ATOMS: atom_id res chain seq x y z
N TRP A 1 3.85 -18.40 -9.51
CA TRP A 1 3.93 -19.88 -9.46
C TRP A 1 5.37 -20.37 -9.59
N ALA A 2 6.18 -19.85 -10.54
CA ALA A 2 7.56 -20.31 -10.74
C ALA A 2 8.40 -20.26 -9.45
N THR A 3 8.42 -19.14 -8.74
CA THR A 3 9.11 -19.00 -7.45
C THR A 3 8.72 -20.09 -6.45
N ARG A 4 7.43 -20.35 -6.30
CA ARG A 4 6.91 -21.38 -5.39
C ARG A 4 7.37 -22.79 -5.79
N CYS A 5 7.31 -23.11 -7.08
CA CYS A 5 7.80 -24.40 -7.58
C CYS A 5 9.29 -24.59 -7.30
N HIS A 6 10.12 -23.59 -7.60
CA HIS A 6 11.56 -23.65 -7.34
C HIS A 6 11.88 -23.70 -5.84
N LEU A 7 11.09 -23.02 -4.99
CA LEU A 7 11.22 -23.10 -3.54
C LEU A 7 10.97 -24.52 -3.03
N HIS A 8 9.91 -25.18 -3.51
CA HIS A 8 9.61 -26.59 -3.15
C HIS A 8 10.67 -27.56 -3.67
N LEU A 9 11.19 -27.32 -4.89
CA LEU A 9 12.27 -28.14 -5.45
C LEU A 9 13.59 -27.96 -4.68
N ALA A 10 13.90 -26.73 -4.26
CA ALA A 10 15.11 -26.44 -3.49
C ALA A 10 15.08 -27.08 -2.10
N THR A 11 13.91 -27.10 -1.45
CA THR A 11 13.76 -27.63 -0.08
C THR A 11 13.34 -29.09 -0.01
N GLY A 12 12.94 -29.70 -1.12
CA GLY A 12 12.41 -31.06 -1.18
C GLY A 12 11.07 -31.26 -0.45
N ARG A 13 10.40 -30.15 -0.05
CA ARG A 13 9.13 -30.17 0.70
C ARG A 13 8.31 -28.92 0.41
N ALA A 14 7.03 -28.93 0.77
CA ALA A 14 6.13 -27.78 0.63
C ALA A 14 6.45 -26.70 1.68
N VAL A 15 7.42 -25.83 1.38
CA VAL A 15 7.78 -24.66 2.18
C VAL A 15 7.20 -23.42 1.49
N GLU A 16 6.49 -22.58 2.25
CA GLU A 16 5.88 -21.34 1.74
C GLU A 16 6.63 -20.07 2.19
N GLN A 17 7.72 -20.24 2.92
CA GLN A 17 8.52 -19.12 3.43
C GLN A 17 9.82 -19.00 2.64
N LEU A 18 10.01 -17.86 1.97
CA LEU A 18 11.22 -17.52 1.21
C LEU A 18 12.24 -16.85 2.14
N THR A 19 13.03 -17.65 2.87
CA THR A 19 14.11 -17.14 3.75
C THR A 19 15.26 -16.58 2.94
N PHE A 20 16.16 -15.80 3.56
CA PHE A 20 17.30 -15.15 2.88
C PHE A 20 18.16 -16.16 2.11
N ASP A 21 18.48 -17.31 2.71
CA ASP A 21 19.28 -18.36 2.07
C ASP A 21 18.58 -18.92 0.82
N LEU A 22 17.26 -19.13 0.93
CA LEU A 22 16.45 -19.63 -0.17
C LEU A 22 16.22 -18.61 -1.29
N GLN A 23 16.33 -17.32 -1.00
CA GLN A 23 16.23 -16.27 -2.02
C GLN A 23 17.35 -16.40 -3.05
N VAL A 24 18.57 -16.67 -2.60
CA VAL A 24 19.74 -16.85 -3.47
C VAL A 24 19.56 -18.09 -4.36
N ASP A 25 19.27 -19.25 -3.74
CA ASP A 25 19.10 -20.51 -4.47
C ASP A 25 17.94 -20.44 -5.49
N VAL A 26 16.82 -19.83 -5.11
CA VAL A 26 15.68 -19.66 -6.03
C VAL A 26 16.00 -18.66 -7.15
N ALA A 27 16.72 -17.58 -6.87
CA ALA A 27 17.14 -16.62 -7.88
C ALA A 27 18.02 -17.27 -8.95
N GLU A 28 19.02 -18.04 -8.53
CA GLU A 28 19.91 -18.78 -9.43
C GLU A 28 19.14 -19.79 -10.30
N ARG A 29 18.23 -20.56 -9.70
CA ARG A 29 17.37 -21.52 -10.42
C ARG A 29 16.43 -20.88 -11.42
N LEU A 30 16.05 -19.64 -11.19
CA LEU A 30 15.22 -18.84 -12.10
C LEU A 30 16.05 -18.10 -13.15
N GLY A 31 17.40 -18.23 -13.13
CA GLY A 31 18.31 -17.64 -14.12
C GLY A 31 18.65 -16.18 -13.87
N TYR A 32 18.41 -15.67 -12.66
CA TYR A 32 18.89 -14.33 -12.29
C TYR A 32 20.39 -14.38 -12.02
N VAL A 33 21.13 -13.53 -12.73
CA VAL A 33 22.59 -13.46 -12.65
C VAL A 33 23.03 -12.06 -12.24
N ASP A 34 24.21 -11.97 -11.65
CA ASP A 34 24.82 -10.70 -11.28
C ASP A 34 25.11 -9.89 -12.56
N ALA A 35 24.63 -8.66 -12.61
CA ALA A 35 24.82 -7.77 -13.74
C ALA A 35 24.75 -6.29 -13.34
N GLY A 36 25.59 -5.46 -13.94
CA GLY A 36 25.53 -4.01 -13.77
C GLY A 36 25.72 -3.53 -12.32
N GLY A 37 26.53 -4.24 -11.52
CA GLY A 37 26.81 -3.89 -10.11
C GLY A 37 25.71 -4.27 -9.12
N ARG A 38 24.72 -5.06 -9.55
CA ARG A 38 23.67 -5.63 -8.68
C ARG A 38 23.74 -7.15 -8.65
N TYR A 39 23.46 -7.72 -7.51
CA TYR A 39 23.36 -9.18 -7.35
C TYR A 39 22.08 -9.71 -8.00
N GLY A 40 22.14 -10.88 -8.60
CA GLY A 40 20.97 -11.54 -9.21
C GLY A 40 19.80 -11.70 -8.23
N VAL A 41 20.10 -12.00 -6.98
CA VAL A 41 19.08 -12.09 -5.91
C VAL A 41 18.37 -10.76 -5.65
N GLU A 42 19.04 -9.61 -5.78
CA GLU A 42 18.41 -8.30 -5.61
C GLU A 42 17.42 -8.01 -6.75
N VAL A 43 17.81 -8.36 -7.98
CA VAL A 43 16.94 -8.21 -9.15
C VAL A 43 15.73 -9.14 -9.03
N PHE A 44 15.97 -10.39 -8.64
CA PHE A 44 14.90 -11.35 -8.37
C PHE A 44 13.93 -10.83 -7.30
N MET A 45 14.43 -10.36 -6.16
CA MET A 45 13.56 -9.87 -5.09
C MET A 45 12.81 -8.60 -5.47
N GLN A 46 13.39 -7.72 -6.27
CA GLN A 46 12.69 -6.56 -6.82
C GLN A 46 11.50 -6.99 -7.69
N ASP A 47 11.70 -7.95 -8.59
CA ASP A 47 10.64 -8.48 -9.45
C ASP A 47 9.60 -9.25 -8.65
N TYR A 48 10.04 -10.04 -7.68
CA TYR A 48 9.15 -10.77 -6.78
C TYR A 48 8.21 -9.83 -6.02
N PHE A 49 8.74 -8.79 -5.38
CA PHE A 49 7.93 -7.81 -4.63
C PHE A 49 7.00 -7.02 -5.56
N ARG A 50 7.44 -6.67 -6.76
CA ARG A 50 6.57 -6.01 -7.74
C ARG A 50 5.36 -6.88 -8.09
N GLN A 51 5.56 -8.17 -8.34
CA GLN A 51 4.49 -9.11 -8.63
C GLN A 51 3.61 -9.38 -7.40
N ALA A 52 4.21 -9.54 -6.23
CA ALA A 52 3.49 -9.77 -4.99
C ALA A 52 2.57 -8.59 -4.64
N THR A 53 3.06 -7.37 -4.82
CA THR A 53 2.26 -6.14 -4.62
C THR A 53 1.09 -6.08 -5.60
N ALA A 54 1.32 -6.38 -6.89
CA ALA A 54 0.24 -6.40 -7.89
C ALA A 54 -0.85 -7.43 -7.55
N VAL A 55 -0.47 -8.63 -7.08
CA VAL A 55 -1.42 -9.66 -6.62
C VAL A 55 -2.15 -9.20 -5.37
N GLY A 56 -1.45 -8.59 -4.41
CA GLY A 56 -2.03 -8.04 -3.19
C GLY A 56 -3.09 -6.97 -3.50
N ASP A 57 -2.82 -6.08 -4.43
CA ASP A 57 -3.76 -5.03 -4.86
C ASP A 57 -5.01 -5.62 -5.52
N LEU A 58 -4.85 -6.60 -6.41
CA LEU A 58 -5.97 -7.31 -7.02
C LEU A 58 -6.82 -8.03 -5.98
N THR A 59 -6.19 -8.70 -5.02
CA THR A 59 -6.87 -9.41 -3.93
C THR A 59 -7.66 -8.43 -3.07
N ARG A 60 -7.07 -7.28 -2.72
CA ARG A 60 -7.73 -6.22 -1.94
C ARG A 60 -8.96 -5.67 -2.67
N ILE A 61 -8.84 -5.38 -3.97
CA ILE A 61 -9.96 -4.91 -4.81
C ILE A 61 -11.08 -5.95 -4.82
N PHE A 62 -10.73 -7.23 -4.98
CA PHE A 62 -11.70 -8.31 -5.02
C PHE A 62 -12.44 -8.46 -3.67
N LEU A 63 -11.69 -8.49 -2.56
CA LEU A 63 -12.26 -8.57 -1.21
C LEU A 63 -13.18 -7.37 -0.91
N THR A 64 -12.76 -6.15 -1.27
CA THR A 64 -13.60 -4.95 -1.07
C THR A 64 -14.91 -5.04 -1.86
N LYS A 65 -14.88 -5.56 -3.08
CA LYS A 65 -16.11 -5.80 -3.86
C LYS A 65 -17.00 -6.86 -3.24
N LEU A 66 -16.42 -7.95 -2.72
CA LEU A 66 -17.16 -8.98 -2.00
C LEU A 66 -17.79 -8.43 -0.72
N GLU A 67 -17.03 -7.67 0.08
CA GLU A 67 -17.54 -7.02 1.28
C GLU A 67 -18.70 -6.08 0.94
N ALA A 68 -18.56 -5.24 -0.10
CA ALA A 68 -19.62 -4.33 -0.55
C ALA A 68 -20.88 -5.10 -0.98
N ALA A 69 -20.73 -6.27 -1.61
CA ALA A 69 -21.85 -7.12 -2.02
C ALA A 69 -22.53 -7.83 -0.84
N HIS A 70 -21.81 -8.06 0.26
CA HIS A 70 -22.31 -8.81 1.44
C HIS A 70 -22.63 -7.91 2.64
N VAL A 71 -22.29 -6.62 2.61
CA VAL A 71 -22.69 -5.67 3.66
C VAL A 71 -24.21 -5.56 3.66
N LYS A 72 -24.86 -6.37 4.51
CA LYS A 72 -26.22 -6.09 4.96
C LYS A 72 -26.22 -4.68 5.53
N SER A 73 -27.14 -3.85 5.04
CA SER A 73 -27.38 -2.50 5.55
C SER A 73 -27.08 -2.41 7.06
N GLU A 74 -26.03 -1.70 7.43
CA GLU A 74 -25.78 -1.40 8.87
C GLU A 74 -27.07 -0.79 9.41
N ALA A 75 -27.56 -1.34 10.52
CA ALA A 75 -28.79 -0.88 11.14
C ALA A 75 -28.74 0.66 11.26
N ILE A 76 -29.78 1.33 10.81
CA ILE A 76 -29.93 2.80 10.78
C ILE A 76 -29.55 3.43 12.12
N LEU A 77 -29.75 2.72 13.22
CA LEU A 77 -29.38 3.11 14.59
C LEU A 77 -27.86 3.25 14.77
N GLN A 78 -27.02 2.40 14.15
CA GLN A 78 -25.56 2.54 14.25
C GLN A 78 -25.04 3.76 13.48
N ARG A 79 -25.72 4.18 12.39
CA ARG A 79 -25.41 5.42 11.67
C ARG A 79 -25.67 6.69 12.49
N ILE A 80 -26.70 6.68 13.36
CA ILE A 80 -27.06 7.83 14.18
C ILE A 80 -26.07 8.01 15.34
N PHE A 81 -25.51 6.94 15.89
CA PHE A 81 -24.55 6.99 17.00
C PHE A 81 -23.08 7.08 16.61
N LYS A 82 -22.71 6.89 15.32
CA LYS A 82 -21.34 7.16 14.84
C LYS A 82 -21.08 8.66 14.91
N ARG A 83 -20.31 9.09 15.91
CA ARG A 83 -19.83 10.46 16.08
C ARG A 83 -19.10 10.85 14.77
N LYS A 84 -19.66 11.80 14.00
CA LYS A 84 -19.10 12.26 12.75
C LYS A 84 -17.67 12.72 12.99
N ARG A 85 -16.67 11.97 12.53
CA ARG A 85 -15.25 12.35 12.65
C ARG A 85 -15.03 13.60 11.81
N ARG A 86 -14.37 14.58 12.40
CA ARG A 86 -14.03 15.81 11.69
C ARG A 86 -12.80 15.51 10.82
N LEU A 87 -13.03 15.27 9.54
CA LEU A 87 -11.98 15.07 8.54
C LEU A 87 -11.53 16.43 7.98
N LYS A 88 -10.27 16.52 7.59
CA LYS A 88 -9.74 17.67 6.86
C LYS A 88 -10.14 17.54 5.39
N GLU A 89 -10.37 18.67 4.73
CA GLU A 89 -10.48 18.68 3.27
C GLU A 89 -9.13 18.30 2.64
N PRO A 90 -9.08 17.56 1.52
CA PRO A 90 -10.19 17.09 0.67
C PRO A 90 -10.67 15.66 0.99
N PHE A 91 -10.70 15.23 2.25
CA PHE A 91 -11.02 13.85 2.64
C PHE A 91 -12.45 13.71 3.15
N GLU A 92 -13.04 12.54 2.92
CA GLU A 92 -14.35 12.14 3.43
C GLU A 92 -14.37 10.69 3.95
N GLU A 93 -15.39 10.33 4.70
CA GLU A 93 -15.61 8.94 5.14
C GLU A 93 -16.66 8.27 4.29
N VAL A 94 -16.26 7.25 3.53
CA VAL A 94 -17.14 6.42 2.71
C VAL A 94 -17.07 4.98 3.20
N HIS A 95 -18.20 4.43 3.62
CA HIS A 95 -18.33 3.06 4.14
C HIS A 95 -17.32 2.72 5.27
N GLY A 96 -17.03 3.70 6.14
CA GLY A 96 -16.07 3.52 7.24
C GLY A 96 -14.61 3.54 6.81
N ARG A 97 -14.31 4.01 5.60
CA ARG A 97 -12.95 4.19 5.05
C ARG A 97 -12.71 5.64 4.69
N LEU A 98 -11.44 6.03 4.73
CA LEU A 98 -11.00 7.36 4.32
C LEU A 98 -10.94 7.41 2.80
N ALA A 99 -11.75 8.26 2.21
CA ALA A 99 -11.84 8.50 0.77
C ALA A 99 -11.46 9.94 0.43
N ILE A 100 -11.26 10.20 -0.85
CA ILE A 100 -11.01 11.52 -1.42
C ILE A 100 -12.33 12.04 -1.96
N ALA A 101 -12.78 13.19 -1.45
CA ALA A 101 -14.06 13.80 -1.84
C ALA A 101 -14.02 14.41 -3.26
N ASP A 102 -12.89 15.02 -3.62
CA ASP A 102 -12.65 15.63 -4.94
C ASP A 102 -11.22 15.33 -5.38
N GLU A 103 -11.08 14.59 -6.47
CA GLU A 103 -9.77 14.22 -7.03
C GLU A 103 -8.97 15.43 -7.52
N ASN A 104 -9.63 16.44 -8.11
CA ASN A 104 -8.97 17.64 -8.61
C ASN A 104 -8.44 18.49 -7.45
N ALA A 105 -9.24 18.68 -6.42
CA ALA A 105 -8.81 19.39 -5.21
C ALA A 105 -7.67 18.65 -4.50
N PHE A 106 -7.72 17.32 -4.48
CA PHE A 106 -6.66 16.48 -3.92
C PHE A 106 -5.35 16.63 -4.69
N LEU A 107 -5.37 16.57 -6.01
CA LEU A 107 -4.18 16.66 -6.87
C LEU A 107 -3.66 18.09 -7.02
N ALA A 108 -4.43 19.10 -6.69
CA ALA A 108 -4.00 20.51 -6.73
C ALA A 108 -2.86 20.80 -5.75
N ASP A 109 -2.80 20.09 -4.63
CA ASP A 109 -1.69 20.14 -3.68
C ASP A 109 -1.02 18.78 -3.54
N ARG A 110 0.23 18.67 -4.01
CA ARG A 110 1.02 17.42 -3.94
C ARG A 110 1.22 16.91 -2.50
N LEU A 111 1.17 17.76 -1.49
CA LEU A 111 1.26 17.37 -0.09
C LEU A 111 0.12 16.43 0.32
N ASN A 112 -1.03 16.49 -0.35
CA ASN A 112 -2.16 15.62 -0.09
C ASN A 112 -1.82 14.13 -0.29
N LEU A 113 -0.83 13.80 -1.13
CA LEU A 113 -0.33 12.41 -1.28
C LEU A 113 0.19 11.85 0.04
N LEU A 114 0.84 12.68 0.87
CA LEU A 114 1.29 12.29 2.21
C LEU A 114 0.20 12.54 3.27
N GLN A 115 -0.60 13.59 3.12
CA GLN A 115 -1.66 13.94 4.08
C GLN A 115 -2.74 12.86 4.16
N LEU A 116 -3.00 12.11 3.09
CA LEU A 116 -3.91 10.96 3.10
C LEU A 116 -3.50 9.95 4.19
N PHE A 117 -2.22 9.63 4.28
CA PHE A 117 -1.69 8.69 5.27
C PHE A 117 -1.71 9.29 6.68
N ASP A 118 -1.37 10.58 6.85
CA ASP A 118 -1.45 11.26 8.15
C ASP A 118 -2.89 11.27 8.67
N GLU A 119 -3.84 11.57 7.81
CA GLU A 119 -5.26 11.59 8.16
C GLU A 119 -5.79 10.20 8.48
N ALA A 120 -5.37 9.16 7.74
CA ALA A 120 -5.71 7.77 8.02
C ALA A 120 -5.19 7.34 9.40
N LEU A 121 -3.92 7.62 9.71
CA LEU A 121 -3.31 7.32 11.01
C LEU A 121 -3.94 8.14 12.15
N ARG A 122 -4.26 9.41 11.92
CA ARG A 122 -4.91 10.27 12.90
C ARG A 122 -6.31 9.80 13.26
N THR A 123 -7.06 9.34 12.26
CA THR A 123 -8.47 8.94 12.42
C THR A 123 -8.64 7.47 12.73
N GLY A 124 -7.63 6.63 12.44
CA GLY A 124 -7.71 5.18 12.50
C GLY A 124 -8.62 4.57 11.44
N LEU A 125 -8.92 5.33 10.37
CA LEU A 125 -9.67 4.83 9.23
C LEU A 125 -8.73 4.13 8.25
N LEU A 126 -9.15 3.00 7.71
CA LEU A 126 -8.47 2.37 6.57
C LEU A 126 -8.72 3.21 5.31
N ILE A 127 -7.71 3.32 4.46
CA ILE A 127 -7.80 4.06 3.21
C ILE A 127 -8.73 3.31 2.24
N HIS A 128 -9.58 4.07 1.53
CA HIS A 128 -10.44 3.53 0.49
C HIS A 128 -9.60 3.07 -0.72
N PRO A 129 -9.90 1.93 -1.36
CA PRO A 129 -9.13 1.43 -2.51
C PRO A 129 -8.99 2.42 -3.65
N ASP A 130 -10.01 3.24 -3.92
CA ASP A 130 -9.94 4.26 -4.98
C ASP A 130 -8.96 5.39 -4.63
N ALA A 131 -8.87 5.79 -3.35
CA ALA A 131 -7.86 6.75 -2.90
C ALA A 131 -6.44 6.17 -3.06
N THR A 132 -6.22 4.89 -2.71
CA THR A 132 -4.94 4.21 -2.94
C THR A 132 -4.60 4.15 -4.42
N ARG A 133 -5.58 3.84 -5.29
CA ARG A 133 -5.39 3.80 -6.74
C ARG A 133 -5.01 5.18 -7.29
N LEU A 134 -5.69 6.24 -6.85
CA LEU A 134 -5.38 7.60 -7.28
C LEU A 134 -3.95 7.99 -6.89
N VAL A 135 -3.53 7.72 -5.66
CA VAL A 135 -2.14 7.96 -5.22
C VAL A 135 -1.15 7.18 -6.08
N THR A 136 -1.40 5.88 -6.29
CA THR A 136 -0.50 5.03 -7.08
C THR A 136 -0.35 5.52 -8.52
N ALA A 137 -1.44 5.99 -9.15
CA ALA A 137 -1.42 6.54 -10.50
C ALA A 137 -0.63 7.87 -10.58
N ASN A 138 -0.50 8.58 -9.47
CA ASN A 138 0.12 9.89 -9.40
C ASN A 138 1.46 9.92 -8.64
N LEU A 139 2.11 8.77 -8.45
CA LEU A 139 3.43 8.70 -7.79
C LEU A 139 4.52 9.49 -8.51
N HIS A 140 4.36 9.75 -9.81
CA HIS A 140 5.27 10.61 -10.58
C HIS A 140 5.33 12.06 -10.07
N LEU A 141 4.34 12.52 -9.31
CA LEU A 141 4.34 13.83 -8.64
C LEU A 141 5.33 13.90 -7.46
N ILE A 142 5.82 12.75 -6.98
CA ILE A 142 6.88 12.66 -5.96
C ILE A 142 8.24 12.72 -6.65
N ASP A 143 8.50 13.83 -7.29
CA ASP A 143 9.76 14.13 -7.97
C ASP A 143 10.84 14.65 -6.99
N ASP A 144 12.02 14.96 -7.50
CA ASP A 144 13.12 15.48 -6.68
C ASP A 144 12.79 16.85 -6.05
N SER A 145 12.00 17.68 -6.73
CA SER A 145 11.54 18.96 -6.18
C SER A 145 10.62 18.77 -4.99
N PHE A 146 9.71 17.79 -5.05
CA PHE A 146 8.83 17.43 -3.93
C PHE A 146 9.61 16.83 -2.77
N ARG A 147 10.60 15.99 -3.06
CA ARG A 147 11.48 15.40 -2.03
C ARG A 147 12.33 16.44 -1.30
N ALA A 148 12.71 17.51 -1.99
CA ALA A 148 13.44 18.65 -1.43
C ALA A 148 12.56 19.65 -0.69
N ASP A 149 11.22 19.56 -0.83
CA ASP A 149 10.29 20.45 -0.16
C ASP A 149 10.28 20.23 1.35
N ALA A 150 10.51 21.31 2.12
CA ALA A 150 10.60 21.24 3.57
C ALA A 150 9.29 20.79 4.25
N ALA A 151 8.12 21.12 3.67
CA ALA A 151 6.83 20.69 4.20
C ALA A 151 6.62 19.20 3.96
N ALA A 152 6.99 18.69 2.77
CA ALA A 152 6.92 17.29 2.44
C ALA A 152 7.86 16.44 3.35
N GLN A 153 9.11 16.89 3.54
CA GLN A 153 10.07 16.22 4.43
C GLN A 153 9.57 16.18 5.87
N LYS A 154 9.07 17.31 6.38
CA LYS A 154 8.52 17.38 7.74
C LYS A 154 7.33 16.44 7.92
N LEU A 155 6.40 16.41 6.97
CA LEU A 155 5.23 15.53 7.03
C LEU A 155 5.63 14.06 6.92
N PHE A 156 6.57 13.73 6.05
CA PHE A 156 7.11 12.36 5.91
C PHE A 156 7.76 11.88 7.20
N LEU A 157 8.65 12.69 7.81
CA LEU A 157 9.25 12.37 9.10
C LEU A 157 8.21 12.23 10.21
N GLN A 158 7.18 13.06 10.19
CA GLN A 158 6.08 12.99 11.15
C GLN A 158 5.31 11.66 11.02
N LEU A 159 5.04 11.19 9.80
CA LEU A 159 4.43 9.88 9.54
C LEU A 159 5.25 8.73 10.11
N LEU A 160 6.57 8.76 9.90
CA LEU A 160 7.47 7.71 10.37
C LEU A 160 7.65 7.71 11.90
N LEU A 161 7.79 8.89 12.52
CA LEU A 161 8.20 9.00 13.91
C LEU A 161 7.01 9.06 14.88
N LYS A 162 5.92 9.74 14.49
CA LYS A 162 4.80 10.02 15.39
C LYS A 162 3.84 8.83 15.55
N HIS A 163 3.67 8.07 14.51
CA HIS A 163 2.67 7.00 14.50
C HIS A 163 3.24 5.59 14.75
N GLY A 164 4.57 5.43 14.74
CA GLY A 164 5.29 4.21 15.12
C GLY A 164 4.98 2.93 14.34
N ALA A 165 3.97 2.95 13.47
CA ALA A 165 3.53 1.83 12.66
C ALA A 165 2.77 2.32 11.42
N PRO A 166 3.46 2.89 10.41
CA PRO A 166 2.82 3.41 9.19
C PRO A 166 2.08 2.33 8.39
N GLU A 167 2.43 1.06 8.57
CA GLU A 167 1.74 -0.09 7.98
C GLU A 167 0.28 -0.24 8.44
N ARG A 168 -0.13 0.39 9.53
CA ARG A 168 -1.52 0.37 10.01
C ARG A 168 -2.47 1.26 9.19
N ALA A 169 -1.92 2.10 8.32
CA ALA A 169 -2.72 2.95 7.43
C ALA A 169 -3.09 2.26 6.12
N LEU A 170 -2.40 1.16 5.79
CA LEU A 170 -2.59 0.35 4.60
C LEU A 170 -3.54 -0.81 4.88
#